data_647c4095f6f256c02c9f01183267df86
#
_entry.id   647c4095f6f256c02c9f01183267df86
#
_cell.length_a   1.000
_cell.length_b   1.000
_cell.length_c   1.000
_cell.angle_alpha   90.00
_cell.angle_beta   90.00
_cell.angle_gamma   90.00
#
_symmetry.space_group_name_H-M   'P 1'
#
loop_
_entity.id
_entity.type
_entity.pdbx_description
1 polymer ?
#
loop_
_entity_poly.entity_id
_entity_poly.type
_entity_poly.pdbx_seq_one_letter_code
_entity_poly.pdbx_strand_id
1 'polypeptide(L)'
;MEYKFSDRVQTLKPSAIREIFKYAADPSVVSLSAGNPSPDAFPAKEIAEISAKVLAENPISVLQYSVTEGYAPLRQHMLEYMKEKHNTGTDNDDILITTGAQQIMDLSSKALVNEGDVVICEAPSFIGSLNTFRSYNAKLVGVTVEPDGMSTAELEQKLKENPNAKLIYTIPNFQNPSGVTMSLEKRKRVYELAKQYGVLIIEDNPYGDLRYSGEYLPNIKTFDTDGIVIYAGSFSKVISPGIRVAYTIAPKPIFQKLVVCKQGNDVHTNIWSQYVCDEFITKYDFDAHLEKLRQIYTKKAQFCMDLLDKYCAPAITYNKIDGGLFIWCDLPKDVDMPQFCKTAVLNKVCVVPGNAFLTDENDECHSFRINFSTPTDEQLEKGIKILGKLANS
;
A
#
# COMPACT_ATOMS: atom_id res chain seq x y z
N MET A 1 0.34 32.77 22.45
CA MET A 1 1.67 32.22 22.19
C MET A 1 1.65 31.63 20.80
N GLU A 2 2.49 32.08 19.88
CA GLU A 2 2.58 31.56 18.53
C GLU A 2 3.64 30.44 18.54
N TYR A 3 3.24 29.22 18.10
CA TYR A 3 4.14 28.07 18.07
C TYR A 3 4.97 28.10 16.79
N LYS A 4 6.27 27.93 16.92
CA LYS A 4 7.17 27.70 15.78
C LYS A 4 7.34 26.19 15.58
N PHE A 5 6.82 25.69 14.48
CA PHE A 5 6.99 24.29 14.10
C PHE A 5 8.31 24.11 13.33
N SER A 6 8.81 22.88 13.29
CA SER A 6 9.98 22.55 12.46
C SER A 6 9.64 22.68 10.97
N ASP A 7 10.64 23.01 10.17
CA ASP A 7 10.49 23.16 8.72
C ASP A 7 9.91 21.92 8.05
N ARG A 8 10.24 20.74 8.59
CA ARG A 8 9.72 19.43 8.11
C ARG A 8 8.20 19.30 8.14
N VAL A 9 7.53 19.96 9.07
CA VAL A 9 6.08 19.83 9.23
C VAL A 9 5.30 21.06 8.78
N GLN A 10 5.96 22.18 8.54
CA GLN A 10 5.30 23.42 8.09
C GLN A 10 4.64 23.27 6.72
N THR A 11 5.25 22.48 5.83
CA THR A 11 4.75 22.22 4.47
C THR A 11 3.73 21.10 4.41
N LEU A 12 3.62 20.29 5.47
CA LEU A 12 2.67 19.16 5.49
C LEU A 12 1.24 19.69 5.62
N LYS A 13 0.43 19.40 4.62
CA LYS A 13 -1.01 19.67 4.66
C LYS A 13 -1.75 18.43 5.17
N PRO A 14 -2.89 18.60 5.88
CA PRO A 14 -3.79 17.48 6.14
C PRO A 14 -4.13 16.80 4.80
N SER A 15 -3.98 15.48 4.76
CA SER A 15 -4.31 14.71 3.55
C SER A 15 -5.72 15.03 3.07
N ALA A 16 -5.90 15.30 1.76
CA ALA A 16 -7.22 15.47 1.13
C ALA A 16 -8.16 14.29 1.45
N ILE A 17 -7.61 13.08 1.56
CA ILE A 17 -8.34 11.89 2.01
C ILE A 17 -8.92 12.09 3.42
N ARG A 18 -8.23 12.79 4.34
CA ARG A 18 -8.72 13.00 5.70
C ARG A 18 -9.97 13.90 5.75
N GLU A 19 -10.04 14.90 4.90
CA GLU A 19 -11.26 15.72 4.79
C GLU A 19 -12.43 14.88 4.25
N ILE A 20 -12.16 13.99 3.29
CA ILE A 20 -13.13 13.05 2.73
C ILE A 20 -13.60 12.05 3.80
N PHE A 21 -12.70 11.56 4.66
CA PHE A 21 -13.07 10.66 5.76
C PHE A 21 -14.01 11.29 6.79
N LYS A 22 -14.01 12.61 6.95
CA LYS A 22 -15.01 13.28 7.81
C LYS A 22 -16.42 13.07 7.29
N TYR A 23 -16.61 13.09 5.97
CA TYR A 23 -17.90 12.80 5.36
C TYR A 23 -18.23 11.30 5.38
N ALA A 24 -17.23 10.43 5.25
CA ALA A 24 -17.40 8.98 5.34
C ALA A 24 -17.81 8.50 6.75
N ALA A 25 -17.67 9.34 7.78
CA ALA A 25 -18.16 9.05 9.12
C ALA A 25 -19.70 9.21 9.26
N ASP A 26 -20.37 9.89 8.33
CA ASP A 26 -21.82 9.96 8.26
C ASP A 26 -22.39 8.61 7.75
N PRO A 27 -23.19 7.86 8.53
CA PRO A 27 -23.73 6.56 8.11
C PRO A 27 -24.63 6.63 6.86
N SER A 28 -25.13 7.83 6.51
CA SER A 28 -25.93 8.02 5.29
C SER A 28 -25.09 8.09 4.02
N VAL A 29 -23.77 8.26 4.14
CA VAL A 29 -22.81 8.35 3.02
C VAL A 29 -22.29 6.98 2.66
N VAL A 30 -22.40 6.60 1.40
CA VAL A 30 -21.75 5.41 0.84
C VAL A 30 -20.26 5.72 0.66
N SER A 31 -19.41 5.10 1.46
CA SER A 31 -17.96 5.29 1.36
C SER A 31 -17.35 4.29 0.38
N LEU A 32 -16.94 4.79 -0.79
CA LEU A 32 -16.09 4.08 -1.75
C LEU A 32 -14.64 4.59 -1.67
N SER A 33 -14.27 5.29 -0.62
CA SER A 33 -12.97 5.97 -0.49
C SER A 33 -11.96 5.22 0.40
N ALA A 34 -12.42 4.46 1.39
CA ALA A 34 -11.55 3.79 2.36
C ALA A 34 -10.79 2.63 1.73
N GLY A 35 -9.53 2.45 2.11
CA GLY A 35 -8.70 1.30 1.70
C GLY A 35 -8.80 0.11 2.67
N ASN A 36 -9.94 -0.08 3.32
CA ASN A 36 -10.13 -1.13 4.31
C ASN A 36 -10.47 -2.48 3.66
N PRO A 37 -10.02 -3.61 4.24
CA PRO A 37 -10.52 -4.94 3.88
C PRO A 37 -12.02 -5.09 4.14
N SER A 38 -12.64 -6.08 3.50
CA SER A 38 -14.01 -6.49 3.82
C SER A 38 -14.10 -6.97 5.27
N PRO A 39 -15.19 -6.65 6.01
CA PRO A 39 -15.43 -7.25 7.32
C PRO A 39 -15.44 -8.78 7.30
N ASP A 40 -15.95 -9.39 6.22
CA ASP A 40 -16.03 -10.86 6.05
C ASP A 40 -14.65 -11.52 5.84
N ALA A 41 -13.63 -10.70 5.55
CA ALA A 41 -12.25 -11.16 5.38
C ALA A 41 -11.52 -11.40 6.70
N PHE A 42 -12.00 -10.87 7.82
CA PHE A 42 -11.30 -10.97 9.09
C PHE A 42 -11.43 -12.37 9.71
N PRO A 43 -10.32 -13.02 10.12
CA PRO A 43 -10.34 -14.26 10.87
C PRO A 43 -10.59 -13.97 12.37
N ALA A 44 -11.74 -13.33 12.66
CA ALA A 44 -12.02 -12.79 14.00
C ALA A 44 -12.10 -13.88 15.07
N LYS A 45 -12.65 -15.07 14.73
CA LYS A 45 -12.75 -16.21 15.64
C LYS A 45 -11.37 -16.75 15.98
N GLU A 46 -10.55 -16.98 14.97
CA GLU A 46 -9.19 -17.49 15.09
C GLU A 46 -8.32 -16.52 15.91
N ILE A 47 -8.42 -15.22 15.65
CA ILE A 47 -7.72 -14.18 16.42
C ILE A 47 -8.14 -14.20 17.89
N ALA A 48 -9.43 -14.37 18.19
CA ALA A 48 -9.92 -14.46 19.58
C ALA A 48 -9.37 -15.70 20.32
N GLU A 49 -9.40 -16.87 19.67
CA GLU A 49 -8.87 -18.11 20.20
C GLU A 49 -7.36 -18.03 20.45
N ILE A 50 -6.59 -17.55 19.47
CA ILE A 50 -5.14 -17.32 19.60
C ILE A 50 -4.84 -16.36 20.74
N SER A 51 -5.56 -15.25 20.81
CA SER A 51 -5.35 -14.22 21.83
C SER A 51 -5.54 -14.77 23.25
N ALA A 52 -6.60 -15.53 23.47
CA ALA A 52 -6.86 -16.16 24.74
C ALA A 52 -5.75 -17.17 25.12
N LYS A 53 -5.33 -18.00 24.18
CA LYS A 53 -4.26 -18.99 24.35
C LYS A 53 -2.93 -18.32 24.69
N VAL A 54 -2.51 -17.35 23.89
CA VAL A 54 -1.21 -16.68 24.02
C VAL A 54 -1.10 -15.95 25.37
N LEU A 55 -2.19 -15.28 25.82
CA LEU A 55 -2.24 -14.63 27.13
C LEU A 55 -2.24 -15.63 28.29
N ALA A 56 -2.82 -16.81 28.12
CA ALA A 56 -2.82 -17.85 29.15
C ALA A 56 -1.46 -18.57 29.28
N GLU A 57 -0.82 -18.88 28.14
CA GLU A 57 0.41 -19.68 28.11
C GLU A 57 1.69 -18.84 28.25
N ASN A 58 1.69 -17.60 27.73
CA ASN A 58 2.87 -16.73 27.65
C ASN A 58 2.64 -15.31 28.21
N PRO A 59 1.96 -15.13 29.36
CA PRO A 59 1.51 -13.81 29.81
C PRO A 59 2.64 -12.80 29.95
N ILE A 60 3.78 -13.21 30.51
CA ILE A 60 4.90 -12.32 30.73
C ILE A 60 5.54 -11.91 29.40
N SER A 61 5.78 -12.84 28.48
CA SER A 61 6.42 -12.57 27.18
C SER A 61 5.61 -11.61 26.31
N VAL A 62 4.27 -11.69 26.36
CA VAL A 62 3.39 -10.85 25.54
C VAL A 62 3.04 -9.51 26.16
N LEU A 63 3.29 -9.33 27.46
CA LEU A 63 3.00 -8.10 28.19
C LEU A 63 4.27 -7.29 28.53
N GLN A 64 5.46 -7.85 28.34
CA GLN A 64 6.76 -7.21 28.63
C GLN A 64 7.35 -6.59 27.37
N TYR A 65 8.32 -5.70 27.56
CA TYR A 65 9.18 -5.21 26.48
C TYR A 65 9.87 -6.37 25.73
N SER A 66 10.10 -6.17 24.45
CA SER A 66 10.73 -7.14 23.56
C SER A 66 11.86 -6.49 22.75
N VAL A 67 12.50 -7.25 21.88
CA VAL A 67 13.57 -6.78 21.00
C VAL A 67 12.99 -5.96 19.83
N THR A 68 13.77 -4.98 19.39
CA THR A 68 13.35 -4.05 18.32
C THR A 68 13.12 -4.75 17.00
N GLU A 69 13.93 -5.76 16.70
CA GLU A 69 13.85 -6.53 15.45
C GLU A 69 12.52 -7.27 15.30
N GLY A 70 11.85 -7.56 16.41
CA GLY A 70 10.59 -8.29 16.47
C GLY A 70 10.74 -9.71 16.98
N TYR A 71 9.60 -10.35 17.22
CA TYR A 71 9.47 -11.71 17.75
C TYR A 71 10.19 -12.73 16.85
N ALA A 72 11.20 -13.38 17.41
CA ALA A 72 12.11 -14.23 16.64
C ALA A 72 11.40 -15.35 15.86
N PRO A 73 10.42 -16.10 16.41
CA PRO A 73 9.67 -17.08 15.64
C PRO A 73 8.95 -16.47 14.43
N LEU A 74 8.22 -15.37 14.59
CA LEU A 74 7.54 -14.70 13.47
C LEU A 74 8.52 -14.28 12.37
N ARG A 75 9.68 -13.73 12.75
CA ARG A 75 10.73 -13.36 11.80
C ARG A 75 11.22 -14.57 11.01
N GLN A 76 11.50 -15.67 11.70
CA GLN A 76 11.97 -16.91 11.07
C GLN A 76 10.90 -17.48 10.12
N HIS A 77 9.67 -17.69 10.60
CA HIS A 77 8.60 -18.26 9.78
C HIS A 77 8.28 -17.40 8.54
N MET A 78 8.34 -16.08 8.68
CA MET A 78 8.13 -15.19 7.54
C MET A 78 9.29 -15.22 6.54
N LEU A 79 10.55 -15.32 6.98
CA LEU A 79 11.68 -15.50 6.07
C LEU A 79 11.57 -16.82 5.29
N GLU A 80 11.23 -17.91 5.98
CA GLU A 80 11.02 -19.22 5.38
C GLU A 80 9.87 -19.16 4.35
N TYR A 81 8.71 -18.62 4.75
CA TYR A 81 7.56 -18.44 3.87
C TYR A 81 7.88 -17.64 2.61
N MET A 82 8.54 -16.49 2.78
CA MET A 82 8.89 -15.63 1.66
C MET A 82 9.93 -16.27 0.72
N LYS A 83 10.86 -17.03 1.27
CA LYS A 83 11.85 -17.78 0.48
C LYS A 83 11.23 -18.94 -0.27
N GLU A 84 10.39 -19.73 0.37
CA GLU A 84 9.79 -20.94 -0.21
C GLU A 84 8.67 -20.61 -1.22
N LYS A 85 7.76 -19.71 -0.86
CA LYS A 85 6.58 -19.39 -1.68
C LYS A 85 6.87 -18.32 -2.76
N HIS A 86 7.76 -17.38 -2.46
CA HIS A 86 7.95 -16.18 -3.30
C HIS A 86 9.37 -16.03 -3.81
N ASN A 87 10.28 -16.94 -3.48
CA ASN A 87 11.71 -16.85 -3.81
C ASN A 87 12.28 -15.44 -3.46
N THR A 88 11.88 -14.90 -2.32
CA THR A 88 12.17 -13.53 -1.89
C THR A 88 13.04 -13.54 -0.65
N GLY A 89 14.18 -12.83 -0.71
CA GLY A 89 15.19 -12.79 0.33
C GLY A 89 16.34 -13.77 0.11
N THR A 90 17.53 -13.37 0.55
CA THR A 90 18.79 -14.11 0.45
C THR A 90 19.46 -14.22 1.82
N ASP A 91 20.54 -14.96 1.93
CA ASP A 91 21.33 -15.06 3.17
C ASP A 91 22.03 -13.72 3.55
N ASN A 92 22.07 -12.75 2.63
CA ASN A 92 22.57 -11.41 2.87
C ASN A 92 21.50 -10.44 3.40
N ASP A 93 20.23 -10.88 3.45
CA ASP A 93 19.11 -10.11 3.97
C ASP A 93 18.81 -10.48 5.42
N ASP A 94 18.04 -9.62 6.10
CA ASP A 94 17.37 -9.92 7.36
C ASP A 94 15.98 -9.30 7.38
N ILE A 95 15.14 -9.71 8.32
CA ILE A 95 13.75 -9.28 8.43
C ILE A 95 13.53 -8.48 9.72
N LEU A 96 12.87 -7.33 9.59
CA LEU A 96 12.44 -6.46 10.68
C LEU A 96 10.92 -6.41 10.73
N ILE A 97 10.34 -6.68 11.89
CA ILE A 97 8.90 -6.50 12.12
C ILE A 97 8.62 -5.03 12.42
N THR A 98 7.60 -4.47 11.76
CA THR A 98 7.26 -3.05 11.84
C THR A 98 5.80 -2.82 12.20
N THR A 99 5.51 -1.62 12.70
CA THR A 99 4.15 -1.19 13.09
C THR A 99 3.34 -0.74 11.86
N GLY A 100 3.06 -1.73 10.99
CA GLY A 100 2.50 -1.54 9.66
C GLY A 100 3.54 -1.07 8.64
N ALA A 101 3.23 -1.24 7.33
CA ALA A 101 4.15 -0.90 6.24
C ALA A 101 4.50 0.59 6.18
N GLN A 102 3.62 1.48 6.68
CA GLN A 102 3.91 2.92 6.77
C GLN A 102 5.19 3.22 7.55
N GLN A 103 5.49 2.43 8.60
CA GLN A 103 6.73 2.57 9.36
C GLN A 103 7.96 2.19 8.55
N ILE A 104 7.84 1.26 7.58
CA ILE A 104 8.95 0.91 6.68
C ILE A 104 9.35 2.12 5.85
N MET A 105 8.35 2.85 5.30
CA MET A 105 8.59 4.08 4.54
C MET A 105 9.27 5.15 5.40
N ASP A 106 8.79 5.33 6.64
CA ASP A 106 9.35 6.29 7.59
C ASP A 106 10.79 5.96 7.97
N LEU A 107 11.04 4.71 8.37
CA LEU A 107 12.38 4.27 8.76
C LEU A 107 13.37 4.31 7.59
N SER A 108 12.94 3.92 6.39
CA SER A 108 13.77 3.98 5.19
C SER A 108 14.12 5.42 4.82
N SER A 109 13.13 6.33 4.88
CA SER A 109 13.37 7.76 4.66
C SER A 109 14.34 8.32 5.68
N LYS A 110 14.12 8.02 6.97
CA LYS A 110 15.00 8.47 8.08
C LYS A 110 16.44 7.99 7.95
N ALA A 111 16.62 6.75 7.43
CA ALA A 111 17.95 6.15 7.31
C ALA A 111 18.71 6.56 6.04
N LEU A 112 17.99 6.88 4.95
CA LEU A 112 18.56 6.92 3.61
C LEU A 112 18.40 8.26 2.88
N VAL A 113 17.49 9.13 3.33
CA VAL A 113 17.11 10.36 2.63
C VAL A 113 17.53 11.59 3.43
N ASN A 114 18.32 12.46 2.81
CA ASN A 114 18.60 13.80 3.33
C ASN A 114 17.59 14.80 2.73
N GLU A 115 17.48 15.97 3.35
CA GLU A 115 16.71 17.08 2.82
C GLU A 115 17.19 17.46 1.41
N GLY A 116 16.26 17.55 0.46
CA GLY A 116 16.53 17.86 -0.95
C GLY A 116 16.96 16.66 -1.80
N ASP A 117 17.21 15.50 -1.20
CA ASP A 117 17.38 14.26 -1.98
C ASP A 117 16.11 13.92 -2.76
N VAL A 118 16.27 13.26 -3.90
CA VAL A 118 15.15 12.88 -4.75
C VAL A 118 14.67 11.47 -4.43
N VAL A 119 13.34 11.33 -4.31
CA VAL A 119 12.63 10.06 -4.30
C VAL A 119 11.79 9.97 -5.57
N ILE A 120 12.08 9.00 -6.42
CA ILE A 120 11.31 8.74 -7.64
C ILE A 120 10.14 7.82 -7.27
N CYS A 121 8.92 8.24 -7.61
CA CYS A 121 7.69 7.52 -7.30
C CYS A 121 6.89 7.25 -8.57
N GLU A 122 6.06 6.24 -8.56
CA GLU A 122 4.97 6.12 -9.52
C GLU A 122 4.07 7.37 -9.45
N ALA A 123 3.51 7.78 -10.56
CA ALA A 123 2.51 8.84 -10.66
C ALA A 123 1.31 8.33 -11.47
N PRO A 124 0.17 8.02 -10.81
CA PRO A 124 -0.14 8.22 -9.38
C PRO A 124 0.54 7.20 -8.44
N SER A 125 0.62 7.51 -7.13
CA SER A 125 1.19 6.63 -6.10
C SER A 125 0.48 6.75 -4.75
N PHE A 126 0.81 5.87 -3.79
CA PHE A 126 0.15 5.84 -2.49
C PHE A 126 0.46 7.09 -1.65
N ILE A 127 -0.58 7.87 -1.37
CA ILE A 127 -0.49 9.15 -0.67
C ILE A 127 0.21 9.05 0.71
N GLY A 128 0.05 7.92 1.43
CA GLY A 128 0.71 7.73 2.72
C GLY A 128 2.23 7.74 2.59
N SER A 129 2.77 7.07 1.58
CA SER A 129 4.20 7.03 1.28
C SER A 129 4.70 8.38 0.75
N LEU A 130 3.96 9.01 -0.18
CA LEU A 130 4.30 10.35 -0.68
C LEU A 130 4.42 11.36 0.47
N ASN A 131 3.46 11.36 1.40
CA ASN A 131 3.49 12.26 2.55
C ASN A 131 4.62 11.94 3.52
N THR A 132 4.99 10.68 3.67
CA THR A 132 6.15 10.29 4.45
C THR A 132 7.43 10.88 3.85
N PHE A 133 7.65 10.71 2.56
CA PHE A 133 8.83 11.27 1.89
C PHE A 133 8.86 12.80 1.96
N ARG A 134 7.71 13.46 1.75
CA ARG A 134 7.58 14.92 1.95
C ARG A 134 7.96 15.36 3.37
N SER A 135 7.64 14.56 4.39
CA SER A 135 7.96 14.88 5.79
C SER A 135 9.46 14.88 6.10
N TYR A 136 10.26 14.30 5.22
CA TYR A 136 11.72 14.36 5.25
C TYR A 136 12.30 15.43 4.31
N ASN A 137 11.47 16.33 3.77
CA ASN A 137 11.83 17.34 2.79
C ASN A 137 12.48 16.74 1.53
N ALA A 138 12.12 15.50 1.16
CA ALA A 138 12.52 14.91 -0.09
C ALA A 138 11.81 15.58 -1.27
N LYS A 139 12.51 15.73 -2.38
CA LYS A 139 11.92 16.13 -3.65
C LYS A 139 11.30 14.91 -4.32
N LEU A 140 9.99 14.92 -4.53
CA LEU A 140 9.30 13.83 -5.23
C LEU A 140 9.36 14.06 -6.74
N VAL A 141 9.67 13.01 -7.48
CA VAL A 141 9.68 13.01 -8.95
C VAL A 141 8.79 11.87 -9.43
N GLY A 142 7.73 12.21 -10.15
CA GLY A 142 6.76 11.26 -10.67
C GLY A 142 7.24 10.57 -11.95
N VAL A 143 6.87 9.30 -12.09
CA VAL A 143 7.02 8.48 -13.31
C VAL A 143 5.67 7.88 -13.63
N THR A 144 5.21 8.06 -14.85
CA THR A 144 3.89 7.62 -15.33
C THR A 144 3.68 6.11 -15.12
N VAL A 145 2.49 5.76 -14.63
CA VAL A 145 2.03 4.37 -14.59
C VAL A 145 1.31 4.05 -15.90
N GLU A 146 1.93 3.21 -16.71
CA GLU A 146 1.37 2.65 -17.93
C GLU A 146 0.47 1.43 -17.62
N PRO A 147 -0.32 0.89 -18.58
CA PRO A 147 -1.22 -0.23 -18.32
C PRO A 147 -0.57 -1.50 -17.74
N ASP A 148 0.74 -1.65 -17.90
CA ASP A 148 1.54 -2.77 -17.40
C ASP A 148 2.62 -2.36 -16.38
N GLY A 149 2.47 -1.21 -15.71
CA GLY A 149 3.34 -0.73 -14.63
C GLY A 149 4.09 0.57 -14.95
N MET A 150 5.03 0.94 -14.08
CA MET A 150 5.86 2.14 -14.21
C MET A 150 6.53 2.22 -15.60
N SER A 151 6.50 3.39 -16.24
CA SER A 151 7.20 3.65 -17.51
C SER A 151 8.71 3.58 -17.32
N THR A 152 9.34 2.52 -17.82
CA THR A 152 10.78 2.32 -17.64
C THR A 152 11.63 3.27 -18.48
N ALA A 153 11.09 3.76 -19.61
CA ALA A 153 11.74 4.77 -20.44
C ALA A 153 11.77 6.14 -19.72
N GLU A 154 10.64 6.53 -19.13
CA GLU A 154 10.56 7.75 -18.33
C GLU A 154 11.39 7.62 -17.05
N LEU A 155 11.38 6.47 -16.37
CA LEU A 155 12.23 6.21 -15.21
C LEU A 155 13.70 6.45 -15.54
N GLU A 156 14.20 5.90 -16.65
CA GLU A 156 15.59 6.11 -17.07
C GLU A 156 15.90 7.59 -17.33
N GLN A 157 14.98 8.31 -17.95
CA GLN A 157 15.11 9.76 -18.15
C GLN A 157 15.19 10.51 -16.80
N LYS A 158 14.26 10.21 -15.87
CA LYS A 158 14.22 10.87 -14.54
C LYS A 158 15.48 10.55 -13.72
N LEU A 159 16.04 9.35 -13.83
CA LEU A 159 17.30 9.00 -13.18
C LEU A 159 18.48 9.80 -13.74
N LYS A 160 18.53 10.03 -15.07
CA LYS A 160 19.55 10.89 -15.72
C LYS A 160 19.43 12.34 -15.27
N GLU A 161 18.20 12.86 -15.16
CA GLU A 161 17.91 14.24 -14.78
C GLU A 161 18.16 14.52 -13.29
N ASN A 162 18.13 13.48 -12.43
CA ASN A 162 18.21 13.60 -10.98
C ASN A 162 19.35 12.74 -10.41
N PRO A 163 20.62 13.11 -10.55
CA PRO A 163 21.75 12.32 -10.09
C PRO A 163 21.84 12.19 -8.56
N ASN A 164 21.04 12.96 -7.82
CA ASN A 164 20.87 12.87 -6.36
C ASN A 164 19.66 12.00 -5.95
N ALA A 165 19.08 11.21 -6.87
CA ALA A 165 18.04 10.26 -6.52
C ALA A 165 18.58 9.21 -5.54
N LYS A 166 17.82 8.93 -4.48
CA LYS A 166 18.17 7.96 -3.44
C LYS A 166 17.31 6.73 -3.47
N LEU A 167 16.02 6.91 -3.75
CA LEU A 167 15.02 5.85 -3.69
C LEU A 167 14.15 5.86 -4.95
N ILE A 168 13.80 4.68 -5.41
CA ILE A 168 12.65 4.41 -6.29
C ILE A 168 11.60 3.72 -5.41
N TYR A 169 10.40 4.30 -5.31
CA TYR A 169 9.27 3.72 -4.60
C TYR A 169 8.24 3.20 -5.59
N THR A 170 7.88 1.93 -5.49
CA THR A 170 6.92 1.27 -6.38
C THR A 170 6.04 0.26 -5.66
N ILE A 171 4.80 0.09 -6.14
CA ILE A 171 3.85 -0.94 -5.71
C ILE A 171 3.59 -1.86 -6.92
N PRO A 172 4.37 -2.92 -7.13
CA PRO A 172 4.33 -3.68 -8.38
C PRO A 172 3.10 -4.60 -8.53
N ASN A 173 2.35 -4.85 -7.46
CA ASN A 173 1.15 -5.69 -7.50
C ASN A 173 -0.10 -4.88 -7.13
N PHE A 174 -1.07 -4.80 -8.07
CA PHE A 174 -2.37 -4.16 -7.84
C PHE A 174 -2.22 -2.77 -7.23
N GLN A 175 -1.41 -1.97 -7.86
CA GLN A 175 -0.92 -0.67 -7.43
C GLN A 175 -2.03 0.22 -6.84
N ASN A 176 -1.75 0.87 -5.74
CA ASN A 176 -2.64 1.86 -5.15
C ASN A 176 -2.20 3.27 -5.58
N PRO A 177 -3.00 3.98 -6.41
CA PRO A 177 -4.44 3.78 -6.63
C PRO A 177 -4.85 3.06 -7.92
N SER A 178 -3.93 2.81 -8.86
CA SER A 178 -4.26 2.48 -10.26
C SER A 178 -4.83 1.07 -10.47
N GLY A 179 -4.62 0.14 -9.53
CA GLY A 179 -4.95 -1.27 -9.70
C GLY A 179 -4.02 -2.04 -10.66
N VAL A 180 -3.08 -1.36 -11.28
CA VAL A 180 -2.16 -1.92 -12.29
C VAL A 180 -1.20 -2.92 -11.65
N THR A 181 -0.92 -4.02 -12.36
CA THR A 181 0.15 -4.96 -12.01
C THR A 181 1.33 -4.74 -12.95
N MET A 182 2.51 -4.51 -12.37
CA MET A 182 3.74 -4.34 -13.14
C MET A 182 4.16 -5.66 -13.78
N SER A 183 4.40 -5.64 -15.10
CA SER A 183 4.85 -6.80 -15.88
C SER A 183 6.22 -7.29 -15.42
N LEU A 184 6.50 -8.56 -15.68
CA LEU A 184 7.80 -9.17 -15.34
C LEU A 184 8.97 -8.44 -16.00
N GLU A 185 8.79 -8.03 -17.24
CA GLU A 185 9.80 -7.29 -18.00
C GLU A 185 10.13 -5.96 -17.33
N LYS A 186 9.11 -5.20 -16.94
CA LYS A 186 9.28 -3.91 -16.25
C LYS A 186 9.90 -4.07 -14.87
N ARG A 187 9.53 -5.12 -14.10
CA ARG A 187 10.18 -5.41 -12.80
C ARG A 187 11.69 -5.59 -12.95
N LYS A 188 12.12 -6.39 -13.93
CA LYS A 188 13.53 -6.57 -14.24
C LYS A 188 14.19 -5.28 -14.67
N ARG A 189 13.53 -4.52 -15.56
CA ARG A 189 14.09 -3.26 -16.06
C ARG A 189 14.23 -2.19 -14.97
N VAL A 190 13.26 -2.08 -14.05
CA VAL A 190 13.34 -1.19 -12.88
C VAL A 190 14.55 -1.56 -12.02
N TYR A 191 14.77 -2.86 -11.75
CA TYR A 191 15.93 -3.34 -11.01
C TYR A 191 17.25 -2.99 -11.72
N GLU A 192 17.35 -3.26 -13.03
CA GLU A 192 18.54 -2.94 -13.81
C GLU A 192 18.88 -1.45 -13.82
N LEU A 193 17.85 -0.60 -13.97
CA LEU A 193 18.01 0.86 -13.92
C LEU A 193 18.46 1.31 -12.53
N ALA A 194 17.84 0.81 -11.48
CA ALA A 194 18.25 1.12 -10.12
C ALA A 194 19.72 0.76 -9.86
N LYS A 195 20.15 -0.44 -10.29
CA LYS A 195 21.55 -0.88 -10.22
C LYS A 195 22.47 0.02 -11.04
N GLN A 196 22.10 0.34 -12.27
CA GLN A 196 22.90 1.17 -13.17
C GLN A 196 23.16 2.57 -12.62
N TYR A 197 22.16 3.16 -11.96
CA TYR A 197 22.24 4.52 -11.43
C TYR A 197 22.58 4.58 -9.93
N GLY A 198 22.77 3.43 -9.27
CA GLY A 198 23.15 3.35 -7.86
C GLY A 198 22.05 3.84 -6.90
N VAL A 199 20.79 3.59 -7.25
CA VAL A 199 19.61 4.01 -6.48
C VAL A 199 18.97 2.79 -5.82
N LEU A 200 18.47 2.92 -4.59
CA LEU A 200 17.77 1.83 -3.89
C LEU A 200 16.31 1.76 -4.31
N ILE A 201 15.72 0.57 -4.21
CA ILE A 201 14.29 0.35 -4.46
C ILE A 201 13.59 0.06 -3.14
N ILE A 202 12.44 0.71 -2.91
CA ILE A 202 11.43 0.24 -1.95
C ILE A 202 10.32 -0.41 -2.75
N GLU A 203 10.22 -1.74 -2.63
CA GLU A 203 9.16 -2.55 -3.20
C GLU A 203 8.06 -2.74 -2.16
N ASP A 204 6.96 -1.99 -2.27
CA ASP A 204 5.82 -2.04 -1.36
C ASP A 204 4.78 -3.04 -1.88
N ASN A 205 4.56 -4.13 -1.16
CA ASN A 205 3.72 -5.23 -1.63
C ASN A 205 2.62 -5.65 -0.62
N PRO A 206 1.68 -4.77 -0.29
CA PRO A 206 0.60 -5.10 0.64
C PRO A 206 -0.54 -5.93 0.01
N TYR A 207 -0.57 -6.08 -1.33
CA TYR A 207 -1.69 -6.70 -2.05
C TYR A 207 -1.30 -7.97 -2.81
N GLY A 208 -0.02 -8.36 -2.85
CA GLY A 208 0.48 -9.44 -3.71
C GLY A 208 -0.26 -10.77 -3.55
N ASP A 209 -0.70 -11.10 -2.35
CA ASP A 209 -1.47 -12.30 -2.05
C ASP A 209 -2.94 -12.24 -2.50
N LEU A 210 -3.43 -11.05 -2.89
CA LEU A 210 -4.82 -10.79 -3.30
C LEU A 210 -4.98 -10.77 -4.82
N ARG A 211 -4.37 -11.74 -5.51
CA ARG A 211 -4.53 -11.97 -6.94
C ARG A 211 -5.80 -12.76 -7.22
N TYR A 212 -6.63 -12.29 -8.15
CA TYR A 212 -7.89 -12.95 -8.56
C TYR A 212 -7.72 -13.76 -9.83
N SER A 213 -6.88 -13.29 -10.75
CA SER A 213 -6.66 -13.91 -12.05
C SER A 213 -5.21 -13.76 -12.50
N GLY A 214 -4.83 -14.56 -13.51
CA GLY A 214 -3.48 -14.59 -14.05
C GLY A 214 -2.47 -15.33 -13.16
N GLU A 215 -1.21 -15.29 -13.57
CA GLU A 215 -0.11 -15.98 -12.88
C GLU A 215 0.56 -15.09 -11.84
N TYR A 216 1.11 -15.71 -10.81
CA TYR A 216 1.95 -15.03 -9.83
C TYR A 216 3.24 -14.53 -10.49
N LEU A 217 3.56 -13.26 -10.30
CA LEU A 217 4.79 -12.66 -10.83
C LEU A 217 5.84 -12.53 -9.72
N PRO A 218 7.11 -12.88 -9.99
CA PRO A 218 8.19 -12.72 -9.02
C PRO A 218 8.31 -11.28 -8.54
N ASN A 219 8.62 -11.10 -7.26
CA ASN A 219 8.92 -9.79 -6.68
C ASN A 219 10.20 -9.19 -7.31
N ILE A 220 10.35 -7.87 -7.27
CA ILE A 220 11.60 -7.22 -7.68
C ILE A 220 12.75 -7.71 -6.80
N LYS A 221 12.50 -7.88 -5.51
CA LYS A 221 13.46 -8.44 -4.54
C LYS A 221 13.99 -9.83 -4.93
N THR A 222 13.24 -10.60 -5.71
CA THR A 222 13.68 -11.91 -6.23
C THR A 222 14.93 -11.79 -7.14
N PHE A 223 15.10 -10.65 -7.79
CA PHE A 223 16.26 -10.40 -8.69
C PHE A 223 17.44 -9.74 -7.97
N ASP A 224 17.27 -9.39 -6.68
CA ASP A 224 18.24 -8.59 -5.93
C ASP A 224 19.49 -9.38 -5.54
N THR A 225 20.47 -9.37 -6.41
CA THR A 225 21.83 -9.91 -6.14
C THR A 225 22.80 -8.87 -5.61
N ASP A 226 22.46 -7.60 -5.67
CA ASP A 226 23.33 -6.47 -5.37
C ASP A 226 23.02 -5.80 -4.02
N GLY A 227 21.94 -6.22 -3.36
CA GLY A 227 21.52 -5.66 -2.06
C GLY A 227 20.97 -4.23 -2.17
N ILE A 228 20.14 -3.98 -3.17
CA ILE A 228 19.56 -2.65 -3.45
C ILE A 228 18.04 -2.58 -3.29
N VAL A 229 17.38 -3.69 -2.94
CA VAL A 229 15.92 -3.72 -2.78
C VAL A 229 15.52 -3.91 -1.33
N ILE A 230 14.70 -3.00 -0.82
CA ILE A 230 14.00 -3.06 0.46
C ILE A 230 12.59 -3.54 0.17
N TYR A 231 12.26 -4.77 0.53
CA TYR A 231 10.92 -5.33 0.35
C TYR A 231 10.05 -5.01 1.57
N ALA A 232 8.83 -4.54 1.34
CA ALA A 232 7.85 -4.23 2.37
C ALA A 232 6.60 -5.11 2.20
N GLY A 233 6.39 -6.03 3.14
CA GLY A 233 5.20 -6.89 3.25
C GLY A 233 4.31 -6.47 4.42
N SER A 234 3.03 -6.84 4.38
CA SER A 234 2.08 -6.42 5.42
C SER A 234 0.99 -7.44 5.69
N PHE A 235 0.67 -7.66 6.96
CA PHE A 235 -0.49 -8.45 7.38
C PHE A 235 -1.83 -7.67 7.33
N SER A 236 -1.76 -6.37 7.02
CA SER A 236 -2.95 -5.48 7.04
C SER A 236 -4.07 -5.92 6.09
N LYS A 237 -3.73 -6.57 4.96
CA LYS A 237 -4.72 -6.95 3.95
C LYS A 237 -5.06 -8.43 3.96
N VAL A 238 -4.23 -9.22 4.64
CA VAL A 238 -4.38 -10.68 4.72
C VAL A 238 -4.83 -11.19 6.10
N ILE A 239 -4.55 -10.44 7.19
CA ILE A 239 -5.07 -10.76 8.53
C ILE A 239 -5.97 -9.63 9.04
N SER A 240 -5.39 -8.47 9.38
CA SER A 240 -6.15 -7.32 9.88
C SER A 240 -5.32 -6.04 9.86
N PRO A 241 -5.87 -4.91 9.38
CA PRO A 241 -5.15 -3.63 9.46
C PRO A 241 -5.02 -3.11 10.90
N GLY A 242 -5.95 -3.47 11.80
CA GLY A 242 -5.96 -3.03 13.19
C GLY A 242 -4.85 -3.66 14.03
N ILE A 243 -4.32 -4.82 13.64
CA ILE A 243 -3.24 -5.52 14.34
C ILE A 243 -1.89 -4.78 14.24
N ARG A 244 -1.71 -3.93 13.22
CA ARG A 244 -0.53 -3.08 12.99
C ARG A 244 0.78 -3.87 12.90
N VAL A 245 0.78 -5.00 12.21
CA VAL A 245 1.99 -5.80 11.95
C VAL A 245 2.30 -5.81 10.45
N ALA A 246 3.56 -5.52 10.13
CA ALA A 246 4.16 -5.62 8.82
C ALA A 246 5.61 -6.07 8.97
N TYR A 247 6.28 -6.34 7.86
CA TYR A 247 7.67 -6.75 7.88
C TYR A 247 8.42 -6.18 6.67
N THR A 248 9.72 -5.95 6.84
CA THR A 248 10.62 -5.60 5.74
C THR A 248 11.75 -6.60 5.65
N ILE A 249 12.07 -7.04 4.44
CA ILE A 249 13.24 -7.84 4.12
C ILE A 249 14.23 -6.93 3.42
N ALA A 250 15.37 -6.69 4.05
CA ALA A 250 16.35 -5.73 3.58
C ALA A 250 17.78 -6.28 3.72
N PRO A 251 18.72 -5.81 2.89
CA PRO A 251 20.13 -6.14 3.06
C PRO A 251 20.61 -5.83 4.46
N LYS A 252 21.42 -6.72 5.06
CA LYS A 252 21.88 -6.60 6.46
C LYS A 252 22.43 -5.22 6.86
N PRO A 253 23.22 -4.51 6.03
CA PRO A 253 23.68 -3.17 6.38
C PRO A 253 22.51 -2.15 6.50
N ILE A 254 21.51 -2.24 5.63
CA ILE A 254 20.30 -1.40 5.67
C ILE A 254 19.45 -1.80 6.88
N PHE A 255 19.17 -3.09 7.04
CA PHE A 255 18.43 -3.64 8.18
C PHE A 255 18.95 -3.12 9.52
N GLN A 256 20.29 -3.16 9.75
CA GLN A 256 20.90 -2.64 10.97
C GLN A 256 20.57 -1.17 11.22
N LYS A 257 20.55 -0.34 10.16
CA LYS A 257 20.18 1.08 10.29
C LYS A 257 18.70 1.28 10.55
N LEU A 258 17.85 0.48 9.92
CA LEU A 258 16.41 0.50 10.18
C LEU A 258 16.11 0.13 11.66
N VAL A 259 16.81 -0.87 12.21
CA VAL A 259 16.69 -1.24 13.64
C VAL A 259 17.05 -0.06 14.54
N VAL A 260 18.19 0.60 14.31
CA VAL A 260 18.59 1.78 15.10
C VAL A 260 17.57 2.91 14.99
N CYS A 261 17.04 3.16 13.79
CA CYS A 261 15.98 4.17 13.57
C CYS A 261 14.69 3.81 14.32
N LYS A 262 14.33 2.52 14.34
CA LYS A 262 13.13 2.01 15.03
C LYS A 262 13.25 2.09 16.55
N GLN A 263 14.43 1.88 17.11
CA GLN A 263 14.68 2.06 18.56
C GLN A 263 14.28 3.47 19.03
N GLY A 264 14.56 4.49 18.24
CA GLY A 264 14.18 5.87 18.51
C GLY A 264 12.77 6.26 18.05
N ASN A 265 12.00 5.32 17.49
CA ASN A 265 10.64 5.56 17.00
C ASN A 265 9.59 4.94 17.94
N ASP A 266 9.57 3.62 18.09
CA ASP A 266 8.59 2.89 18.89
C ASP A 266 9.16 1.78 19.76
N VAL A 267 10.48 1.67 19.85
CA VAL A 267 11.25 0.62 20.56
C VAL A 267 11.05 -0.74 19.90
N HIS A 268 9.80 -1.23 19.83
CA HIS A 268 9.41 -2.45 19.13
C HIS A 268 7.93 -2.39 18.76
N THR A 269 7.53 -3.13 17.73
CA THR A 269 6.12 -3.35 17.37
C THR A 269 5.41 -4.13 18.47
N ASN A 270 4.10 -3.89 18.67
CA ASN A 270 3.29 -4.57 19.68
C ASN A 270 3.53 -6.08 19.66
N ILE A 271 4.05 -6.62 20.77
CA ILE A 271 4.51 -8.02 20.84
C ILE A 271 3.34 -9.01 20.84
N TRP A 272 2.24 -8.70 21.51
CA TRP A 272 1.04 -9.53 21.46
C TRP A 272 0.51 -9.72 20.02
N SER A 273 0.47 -8.65 19.25
CA SER A 273 0.08 -8.69 17.84
C SER A 273 1.01 -9.58 17.00
N GLN A 274 2.30 -9.58 17.31
CA GLN A 274 3.28 -10.44 16.63
C GLN A 274 3.06 -11.92 16.95
N TYR A 275 2.77 -12.26 18.21
CA TYR A 275 2.38 -13.62 18.58
C TYR A 275 1.10 -14.07 17.87
N VAL A 276 0.11 -13.20 17.77
CA VAL A 276 -1.14 -13.49 17.04
C VAL A 276 -0.86 -13.78 15.57
N CYS A 277 -0.02 -12.98 14.91
CA CYS A 277 0.35 -13.23 13.52
C CYS A 277 1.09 -14.55 13.37
N ASP A 278 2.06 -14.84 14.23
CA ASP A 278 2.87 -16.07 14.20
C ASP A 278 2.03 -17.32 14.38
N GLU A 279 1.20 -17.36 15.43
CA GLU A 279 0.28 -18.48 15.68
C GLU A 279 -0.72 -18.65 14.52
N PHE A 280 -1.21 -17.55 13.92
CA PHE A 280 -2.14 -17.64 12.80
C PHE A 280 -1.50 -18.29 11.57
N ILE A 281 -0.32 -17.84 11.16
CA ILE A 281 0.36 -18.38 9.96
C ILE A 281 0.92 -19.78 10.14
N THR A 282 1.16 -20.23 11.38
CA THR A 282 1.78 -21.54 11.67
C THR A 282 0.81 -22.61 12.17
N LYS A 283 -0.32 -22.23 12.77
CA LYS A 283 -1.27 -23.18 13.39
C LYS A 283 -2.58 -23.29 12.63
N TYR A 284 -2.86 -22.35 11.72
CA TYR A 284 -4.03 -22.40 10.87
C TYR A 284 -3.58 -22.58 9.41
N ASP A 285 -4.49 -23.01 8.55
CA ASP A 285 -4.23 -23.14 7.13
C ASP A 285 -4.26 -21.75 6.48
N PHE A 286 -3.08 -21.12 6.44
CA PHE A 286 -2.93 -19.76 5.90
C PHE A 286 -3.21 -19.71 4.40
N ASP A 287 -2.83 -20.74 3.63
CA ASP A 287 -3.10 -20.82 2.19
C ASP A 287 -4.62 -20.90 1.93
N ALA A 288 -5.37 -21.70 2.70
CA ALA A 288 -6.83 -21.75 2.62
C ALA A 288 -7.49 -20.42 3.03
N HIS A 289 -6.93 -19.71 4.01
CA HIS A 289 -7.39 -18.39 4.37
C HIS A 289 -7.18 -17.38 3.23
N LEU A 290 -6.01 -17.35 2.61
CA LEU A 290 -5.73 -16.49 1.44
C LEU A 290 -6.68 -16.82 0.29
N GLU A 291 -6.97 -18.09 0.04
CA GLU A 291 -7.92 -18.50 -1.00
C GLU A 291 -9.34 -18.00 -0.70
N LYS A 292 -9.78 -18.07 0.56
CA LYS A 292 -11.06 -17.47 1.00
C LYS A 292 -11.09 -15.96 0.69
N LEU A 293 -10.01 -15.23 0.99
CA LEU A 293 -9.91 -13.80 0.69
C LEU A 293 -10.04 -13.53 -0.82
N ARG A 294 -9.30 -14.29 -1.63
CA ARG A 294 -9.36 -14.16 -3.10
C ARG A 294 -10.78 -14.36 -3.61
N GLN A 295 -11.50 -15.39 -3.13
CA GLN A 295 -12.89 -15.63 -3.51
C GLN A 295 -13.83 -14.48 -3.12
N ILE A 296 -13.69 -13.92 -1.93
CA ILE A 296 -14.47 -12.75 -1.48
C ILE A 296 -14.22 -11.57 -2.42
N TYR A 297 -12.95 -11.25 -2.67
CA TYR A 297 -12.61 -10.06 -3.46
C TYR A 297 -12.84 -10.24 -4.96
N THR A 298 -12.69 -11.43 -5.51
CA THR A 298 -13.07 -11.74 -6.89
C THR A 298 -14.56 -11.41 -7.15
N LYS A 299 -15.44 -11.88 -6.27
CA LYS A 299 -16.89 -11.61 -6.38
C LYS A 299 -17.19 -10.12 -6.30
N LYS A 300 -16.61 -9.42 -5.31
CA LYS A 300 -16.83 -7.98 -5.11
C LYS A 300 -16.26 -7.15 -6.27
N ALA A 301 -15.07 -7.49 -6.76
CA ALA A 301 -14.46 -6.83 -7.90
C ALA A 301 -15.29 -6.98 -9.18
N GLN A 302 -15.70 -8.21 -9.50
CA GLN A 302 -16.54 -8.47 -10.67
C GLN A 302 -17.86 -7.73 -10.58
N PHE A 303 -18.54 -7.81 -9.43
CA PHE A 303 -19.79 -7.09 -9.20
C PHE A 303 -19.63 -5.58 -9.37
N CYS A 304 -18.54 -5.01 -8.85
CA CYS A 304 -18.24 -3.58 -9.01
C CYS A 304 -18.02 -3.20 -10.48
N MET A 305 -17.25 -3.99 -11.23
CA MET A 305 -17.00 -3.75 -12.66
C MET A 305 -18.29 -3.87 -13.48
N ASP A 306 -19.14 -4.88 -13.22
CA ASP A 306 -20.45 -5.03 -13.88
C ASP A 306 -21.36 -3.82 -13.63
N LEU A 307 -21.32 -3.25 -12.42
CA LEU A 307 -22.07 -2.04 -12.09
C LEU A 307 -21.52 -0.79 -12.81
N LEU A 308 -20.20 -0.66 -12.91
CA LEU A 308 -19.56 0.43 -13.67
C LEU A 308 -19.95 0.34 -15.15
N ASP A 309 -19.85 -0.83 -15.76
CA ASP A 309 -20.24 -1.04 -17.15
C ASP A 309 -21.72 -0.71 -17.38
N LYS A 310 -22.58 -1.08 -16.44
CA LYS A 310 -24.02 -0.90 -16.54
C LYS A 310 -24.49 0.54 -16.36
N TYR A 311 -23.89 1.28 -15.42
CA TYR A 311 -24.42 2.57 -14.98
C TYR A 311 -23.54 3.76 -15.32
N CYS A 312 -22.23 3.54 -15.58
CA CYS A 312 -21.27 4.62 -15.74
C CYS A 312 -20.74 4.75 -17.17
N ALA A 313 -20.72 3.67 -17.95
CA ALA A 313 -20.26 3.74 -19.33
C ALA A 313 -21.20 4.58 -20.21
N PRO A 314 -20.70 5.35 -21.19
CA PRO A 314 -19.27 5.54 -21.50
C PRO A 314 -18.61 6.70 -20.74
N ALA A 315 -19.33 7.42 -19.88
CA ALA A 315 -18.88 8.64 -19.23
C ALA A 315 -17.77 8.40 -18.16
N ILE A 316 -17.71 7.20 -17.57
CA ILE A 316 -16.61 6.78 -16.72
C ILE A 316 -15.98 5.53 -17.33
N THR A 317 -14.67 5.56 -17.52
CA THR A 317 -13.89 4.41 -17.97
C THR A 317 -12.96 3.93 -16.85
N TYR A 318 -12.47 2.69 -16.95
CA TYR A 318 -11.56 2.13 -15.97
C TYR A 318 -10.75 0.98 -16.57
N ASN A 319 -9.62 0.66 -15.98
CA ASN A 319 -8.86 -0.54 -16.33
C ASN A 319 -9.36 -1.74 -15.53
N LYS A 320 -9.54 -2.88 -16.19
CA LYS A 320 -9.82 -4.15 -15.52
C LYS A 320 -8.68 -4.49 -14.57
N ILE A 321 -9.04 -5.02 -13.42
CA ILE A 321 -8.09 -5.37 -12.37
C ILE A 321 -7.98 -6.89 -12.22
N ASP A 322 -6.78 -7.37 -11.88
CA ASP A 322 -6.48 -8.78 -11.65
C ASP A 322 -6.32 -9.11 -10.16
N GLY A 323 -6.49 -8.12 -9.29
CA GLY A 323 -6.31 -8.26 -7.84
C GLY A 323 -6.43 -6.94 -7.09
N GLY A 324 -6.10 -6.95 -5.80
CA GLY A 324 -6.12 -5.76 -4.96
C GLY A 324 -7.52 -5.35 -4.48
N LEU A 325 -7.70 -4.08 -4.14
CA LEU A 325 -8.91 -3.57 -3.49
C LEU A 325 -9.47 -2.30 -4.16
N PHE A 326 -8.89 -1.85 -5.28
CA PHE A 326 -9.17 -0.55 -5.88
C PHE A 326 -9.44 -0.64 -7.37
N ILE A 327 -10.27 0.27 -7.85
CA ILE A 327 -10.44 0.56 -9.26
C ILE A 327 -10.14 2.05 -9.47
N TRP A 328 -9.31 2.34 -10.48
CA TRP A 328 -9.02 3.67 -10.96
C TRP A 328 -9.97 4.00 -12.09
N CYS A 329 -10.76 5.05 -11.88
CA CYS A 329 -11.80 5.49 -12.80
C CYS A 329 -11.39 6.79 -13.46
N ASP A 330 -11.56 6.89 -14.77
CA ASP A 330 -11.23 8.05 -15.58
C ASP A 330 -12.51 8.75 -16.05
N LEU A 331 -12.54 10.07 -15.90
CA LEU A 331 -13.57 10.97 -16.43
C LEU A 331 -13.11 11.55 -17.78
N PRO A 332 -14.04 12.00 -18.64
CA PRO A 332 -13.71 12.80 -19.82
C PRO A 332 -12.88 14.04 -19.44
N LYS A 333 -11.96 14.44 -20.32
CA LYS A 333 -11.03 15.57 -20.08
C LYS A 333 -11.70 16.91 -19.84
N ASP A 334 -12.92 17.10 -20.30
CA ASP A 334 -13.73 18.30 -20.12
C ASP A 334 -14.50 18.34 -18.80
N VAL A 335 -14.43 17.27 -17.99
CA VAL A 335 -15.08 17.17 -16.68
C VAL A 335 -14.09 17.64 -15.59
N ASP A 336 -14.50 18.62 -14.79
CA ASP A 336 -13.79 19.03 -13.57
C ASP A 336 -13.88 17.93 -12.50
N MET A 337 -12.87 17.07 -12.42
CA MET A 337 -12.82 15.93 -11.50
C MET A 337 -12.94 16.35 -10.03
N PRO A 338 -12.23 17.37 -9.53
CA PRO A 338 -12.42 17.86 -8.15
C PRO A 338 -13.87 18.27 -7.86
N GLN A 339 -14.52 18.96 -8.79
CA GLN A 339 -15.92 19.36 -8.65
C GLN A 339 -16.86 18.15 -8.73
N PHE A 340 -16.59 17.19 -9.60
CA PHE A 340 -17.32 15.91 -9.67
C PHE A 340 -17.27 15.19 -8.33
N CYS A 341 -16.08 15.04 -7.73
CA CYS A 341 -15.92 14.37 -6.42
C CYS A 341 -16.67 15.11 -5.30
N LYS A 342 -16.63 16.46 -5.28
CA LYS A 342 -17.42 17.27 -4.32
C LYS A 342 -18.93 17.04 -4.50
N THR A 343 -19.39 17.03 -5.74
CA THR A 343 -20.80 16.79 -6.07
C THR A 343 -21.22 15.38 -5.66
N ALA A 344 -20.37 14.39 -5.83
CA ALA A 344 -20.60 13.02 -5.36
C ALA A 344 -20.81 12.98 -3.84
N VAL A 345 -19.98 13.67 -3.07
CA VAL A 345 -20.13 13.77 -1.59
C VAL A 345 -21.45 14.42 -1.20
N LEU A 346 -21.86 15.49 -1.89
CA LEU A 346 -23.17 16.14 -1.65
C LEU A 346 -24.34 15.19 -1.95
N ASN A 347 -24.15 14.26 -2.89
CA ASN A 347 -25.10 13.19 -3.21
C ASN A 347 -24.87 11.91 -2.39
N LYS A 348 -24.16 12.00 -1.27
CA LYS A 348 -23.96 10.90 -0.31
C LYS A 348 -23.11 9.73 -0.86
N VAL A 349 -22.15 10.00 -1.74
CA VAL A 349 -21.14 9.05 -2.20
C VAL A 349 -19.74 9.66 -2.06
N CYS A 350 -18.84 8.92 -1.43
CA CYS A 350 -17.50 9.38 -1.16
C CYS A 350 -16.49 8.56 -1.98
N VAL A 351 -15.72 9.22 -2.86
CA VAL A 351 -14.62 8.67 -3.65
C VAL A 351 -13.34 9.44 -3.33
N VAL A 352 -12.18 9.00 -3.81
CA VAL A 352 -10.91 9.73 -3.60
C VAL A 352 -10.47 10.42 -4.89
N PRO A 353 -10.37 11.75 -4.91
CA PRO A 353 -9.85 12.50 -6.06
C PRO A 353 -8.44 12.04 -6.45
N GLY A 354 -8.19 11.91 -7.73
CA GLY A 354 -6.93 11.35 -8.24
C GLY A 354 -5.72 12.22 -8.00
N ASN A 355 -5.87 13.54 -8.00
CA ASN A 355 -4.77 14.45 -7.74
C ASN A 355 -4.13 14.26 -6.34
N ALA A 356 -4.87 13.71 -5.37
CA ALA A 356 -4.33 13.35 -4.05
C ALA A 356 -3.22 12.28 -4.10
N PHE A 357 -3.11 11.56 -5.20
CA PHE A 357 -2.10 10.51 -5.42
C PHE A 357 -0.94 10.96 -6.31
N LEU A 358 -0.90 12.22 -6.72
CA LEU A 358 0.17 12.76 -7.55
C LEU A 358 1.35 13.26 -6.72
N THR A 359 2.53 13.24 -7.30
CA THR A 359 3.74 13.82 -6.68
C THR A 359 3.65 15.34 -6.55
N ASP A 360 2.95 15.99 -7.48
CA ASP A 360 2.42 17.35 -7.33
C ASP A 360 0.89 17.32 -7.39
N GLU A 361 0.22 17.69 -6.29
CA GLU A 361 -1.24 17.71 -6.18
C GLU A 361 -1.91 18.76 -7.10
N ASN A 362 -1.13 19.68 -7.67
CA ASN A 362 -1.60 20.71 -8.59
C ASN A 362 -1.57 20.23 -10.06
N ASP A 363 -0.93 19.11 -10.34
CA ASP A 363 -0.93 18.55 -11.69
C ASP A 363 -2.35 18.15 -12.12
N GLU A 364 -2.62 18.28 -13.42
CA GLU A 364 -3.91 17.94 -14.00
C GLU A 364 -4.22 16.44 -13.81
N CYS A 365 -5.42 16.13 -13.32
CA CYS A 365 -5.89 14.77 -13.11
C CYS A 365 -7.38 14.69 -13.40
N HIS A 366 -7.76 13.74 -14.25
CA HIS A 366 -9.16 13.48 -14.60
C HIS A 366 -9.71 12.19 -13.98
N SER A 367 -8.94 11.60 -13.07
CA SER A 367 -9.24 10.28 -12.51
C SER A 367 -9.61 10.38 -11.04
N PHE A 368 -10.28 9.35 -10.54
CA PHE A 368 -10.57 9.16 -9.12
C PHE A 368 -10.50 7.69 -8.75
N ARG A 369 -10.26 7.40 -7.47
CA ARG A 369 -10.16 6.02 -6.97
C ARG A 369 -11.45 5.62 -6.25
N ILE A 370 -11.93 4.41 -6.53
CA ILE A 370 -12.94 3.72 -5.74
C ILE A 370 -12.36 2.49 -5.04
N ASN A 371 -12.90 2.18 -3.86
CA ASN A 371 -12.69 0.93 -3.13
C ASN A 371 -13.99 0.12 -3.17
N PHE A 372 -13.90 -1.15 -3.57
CA PHE A 372 -15.05 -2.05 -3.64
C PHE A 372 -15.09 -3.07 -2.50
N SER A 373 -14.01 -3.17 -1.70
CA SER A 373 -13.87 -4.24 -0.71
C SER A 373 -14.74 -4.03 0.53
N THR A 374 -14.93 -2.79 0.97
CA THR A 374 -15.59 -2.46 2.23
C THR A 374 -17.12 -2.40 2.14
N PRO A 375 -17.73 -1.73 1.11
CA PRO A 375 -19.18 -1.54 1.07
C PRO A 375 -19.93 -2.87 0.88
N THR A 376 -21.19 -2.93 1.36
CA THR A 376 -22.10 -4.03 1.00
C THR A 376 -22.47 -3.94 -0.47
N ASP A 377 -23.04 -5.00 -1.04
CA ASP A 377 -23.44 -5.01 -2.45
C ASP A 377 -24.48 -3.94 -2.73
N GLU A 378 -25.45 -3.72 -1.81
CA GLU A 378 -26.47 -2.67 -1.93
C GLU A 378 -25.84 -1.27 -1.86
N GLN A 379 -24.87 -1.06 -0.98
CA GLN A 379 -24.14 0.21 -0.89
C GLN A 379 -23.34 0.46 -2.16
N LEU A 380 -22.66 -0.56 -2.67
CA LEU A 380 -21.86 -0.48 -3.89
C LEU A 380 -22.74 -0.12 -5.09
N GLU A 381 -23.85 -0.83 -5.28
CA GLU A 381 -24.80 -0.55 -6.37
C GLU A 381 -25.38 0.87 -6.24
N LYS A 382 -25.80 1.28 -5.04
CA LYS A 382 -26.31 2.63 -4.78
C LYS A 382 -25.26 3.69 -5.13
N GLY A 383 -24.04 3.51 -4.66
CA GLY A 383 -22.94 4.46 -4.89
C GLY A 383 -22.62 4.61 -6.39
N ILE A 384 -22.46 3.50 -7.10
CA ILE A 384 -22.11 3.51 -8.53
C ILE A 384 -23.25 4.09 -9.38
N LYS A 385 -24.52 3.80 -9.06
CA LYS A 385 -25.66 4.44 -9.74
C LYS A 385 -25.64 5.97 -9.62
N ILE A 386 -25.28 6.50 -8.45
CA ILE A 386 -25.16 7.94 -8.24
C ILE A 386 -24.02 8.51 -9.07
N LEU A 387 -22.81 7.87 -9.04
CA LEU A 387 -21.69 8.29 -9.86
C LEU A 387 -22.01 8.31 -11.34
N GLY A 388 -22.65 7.26 -11.85
CA GLY A 388 -23.08 7.17 -13.24
C GLY A 388 -24.08 8.24 -13.63
N LYS A 389 -25.05 8.55 -12.75
CA LYS A 389 -26.00 9.65 -12.99
C LYS A 389 -25.30 11.02 -13.07
N LEU A 390 -24.33 11.26 -12.18
CA LEU A 390 -23.58 12.51 -12.16
C LEU A 390 -22.65 12.66 -13.37
N ALA A 391 -22.08 11.58 -13.86
CA ALA A 391 -21.16 11.61 -15.00
C ALA A 391 -21.90 11.73 -16.34
N ASN A 392 -23.17 11.35 -16.42
CA ASN A 392 -24.00 11.42 -17.63
C ASN A 392 -24.92 12.65 -17.64
N SER A 393 -24.85 13.53 -16.64
CA SER A 393 -25.63 14.79 -16.56
C SER A 393 -24.84 15.99 -17.06
#